data_a03e99f5caf372e85d3d538890569efd
#
_entry.id   a03e99f5caf372e85d3d538890569efd
#
_cell.length_a   1.000
_cell.length_b   1.000
_cell.length_c   1.000
_cell.angle_alpha   90.00
_cell.angle_beta   90.00
_cell.angle_gamma   90.00
#
_symmetry.space_group_name_H-M   'P 1'
#
loop_
_entity.id
_entity.type
_entity.pdbx_description
1 polymer ?
#
loop_
_entity_poly.entity_id
_entity_poly.type
_entity_poly.pdbx_seq_one_letter_code
_entity_poly.pdbx_strand_id
1 'polypeptide(L)'
;MEKINSNSKVDIAAFIYARSDSVRLPRKVFLPLGNESIIEVVLRRAKACLVDKVVLLTSDRAIDDELVEKAIKLNYEIIRGDSKDLIARTLNAIEVIKPKQFVRINADSPFFEPRLLNFILEKNLNYDVITNLLNRTFPYGVAVEVINCNYYKAMAGVAMENEKEHVTQHIYRTINNA
;
A
#
# COMPACT_ATOMS: atom_id res chain seq x y z
N MET A 1 17.86 -29.30 1.14
CA MET A 1 16.58 -28.75 0.61
C MET A 1 15.66 -28.51 1.80
N GLU A 2 15.76 -27.36 2.41
CA GLU A 2 14.82 -26.96 3.48
C GLU A 2 13.49 -26.61 2.84
N LYS A 3 12.43 -27.30 3.25
CA LYS A 3 11.05 -26.94 2.90
C LYS A 3 10.75 -25.59 3.51
N ILE A 4 10.62 -24.57 2.67
CA ILE A 4 10.07 -23.27 3.06
C ILE A 4 8.66 -23.54 3.54
N ASN A 5 8.45 -23.40 4.85
CA ASN A 5 7.17 -23.56 5.51
C ASN A 5 6.28 -22.37 5.10
N SER A 6 5.39 -22.57 4.12
CA SER A 6 4.53 -21.55 3.51
C SER A 6 3.36 -21.10 4.40
N ASN A 7 3.42 -21.35 5.71
CA ASN A 7 2.32 -21.06 6.64
C ASN A 7 2.71 -20.12 7.78
N SER A 8 3.67 -19.22 7.57
CA SER A 8 3.92 -18.14 8.55
C SER A 8 2.73 -17.16 8.50
N LYS A 9 2.10 -16.97 9.64
CA LYS A 9 1.02 -15.99 9.84
C LYS A 9 1.54 -14.60 9.52
N VAL A 10 0.90 -13.91 8.57
CA VAL A 10 1.22 -12.52 8.26
C VAL A 10 0.45 -11.61 9.21
N ASP A 11 1.16 -10.88 10.06
CA ASP A 11 0.53 -9.93 10.96
C ASP A 11 0.40 -8.55 10.29
N ILE A 12 1.45 -8.10 9.59
CA ILE A 12 1.49 -6.78 8.95
C ILE A 12 1.99 -6.92 7.50
N ALA A 13 1.25 -6.38 6.53
CA ALA A 13 1.69 -6.30 5.13
C ALA A 13 1.81 -4.84 4.67
N ALA A 14 2.83 -4.51 3.89
CA ALA A 14 2.89 -3.24 3.16
C ALA A 14 2.27 -3.42 1.77
N PHE A 15 1.20 -2.70 1.49
CA PHE A 15 0.53 -2.64 0.20
C PHE A 15 0.98 -1.40 -0.57
N ILE A 16 1.70 -1.62 -1.66
CA ILE A 16 2.27 -0.58 -2.51
C ILE A 16 1.33 -0.35 -3.71
N TYR A 17 0.63 0.77 -3.72
CA TYR A 17 -0.33 1.09 -4.78
C TYR A 17 0.38 1.78 -5.94
N ALA A 18 0.41 1.15 -7.10
CA ALA A 18 1.07 1.65 -8.29
C ALA A 18 0.20 1.51 -9.55
N ARG A 19 0.35 2.46 -10.47
CA ARG A 19 -0.16 2.39 -11.83
C ARG A 19 0.75 3.18 -12.79
N SER A 20 0.78 2.76 -14.04
CA SER A 20 1.60 3.37 -15.09
C SER A 20 0.94 4.56 -15.77
N ASP A 21 -0.40 4.64 -15.74
CA ASP A 21 -1.24 5.60 -16.48
C ASP A 21 -1.54 6.90 -15.72
N SER A 22 -0.57 7.43 -14.98
CA SER A 22 -0.74 8.73 -14.30
C SER A 22 -1.04 9.84 -15.30
N VAL A 23 -2.19 10.53 -15.14
CA VAL A 23 -2.63 11.59 -16.06
C VAL A 23 -1.68 12.80 -16.05
N ARG A 24 -1.26 13.25 -14.87
CA ARG A 24 -0.38 14.44 -14.72
C ARG A 24 1.04 14.19 -15.14
N LEU A 25 1.56 12.99 -14.93
CA LEU A 25 2.94 12.60 -15.29
C LEU A 25 2.92 11.12 -15.67
N PRO A 26 2.71 10.79 -16.96
CA PRO A 26 2.69 9.41 -17.42
C PRO A 26 3.97 8.67 -17.05
N ARG A 27 3.82 7.40 -16.67
CA ARG A 27 4.93 6.51 -16.30
C ARG A 27 5.82 7.03 -15.15
N LYS A 28 5.30 7.92 -14.30
CA LYS A 28 6.07 8.56 -13.21
C LYS A 28 6.79 7.55 -12.29
N VAL A 29 6.22 6.37 -12.06
CA VAL A 29 6.82 5.34 -11.21
C VAL A 29 8.12 4.76 -11.78
N PHE A 30 8.35 4.89 -13.08
CA PHE A 30 9.58 4.47 -13.78
C PHE A 30 10.61 5.59 -13.93
N LEU A 31 10.27 6.83 -13.59
CA LEU A 31 11.23 7.93 -13.68
C LEU A 31 12.43 7.68 -12.77
N PRO A 32 13.64 8.07 -13.23
CA PRO A 32 14.85 7.86 -12.46
C PRO A 32 14.88 8.75 -11.20
N LEU A 33 15.34 8.17 -10.11
CA LEU A 33 15.68 8.85 -8.86
C LEU A 33 17.08 8.35 -8.44
N GLY A 34 18.12 9.06 -8.83
CA GLY A 34 19.49 8.56 -8.73
C GLY A 34 19.71 7.38 -9.70
N ASN A 35 20.19 6.28 -9.18
CA ASN A 35 20.48 5.04 -9.94
C ASN A 35 19.29 4.06 -9.99
N GLU A 36 18.17 4.38 -9.35
CA GLU A 36 16.98 3.54 -9.31
C GLU A 36 15.78 4.30 -9.94
N SER A 37 14.74 3.59 -10.31
CA SER A 37 13.45 4.22 -10.60
C SER A 37 12.67 4.48 -9.29
N ILE A 38 11.69 5.39 -9.34
CA ILE A 38 10.86 5.75 -8.18
C ILE A 38 10.25 4.50 -7.53
N ILE A 39 9.71 3.56 -8.34
CA ILE A 39 9.12 2.33 -7.81
C ILE A 39 10.16 1.44 -7.10
N GLU A 40 11.39 1.35 -7.62
CA GLU A 40 12.46 0.59 -6.97
C GLU A 40 12.81 1.17 -5.62
N VAL A 41 12.94 2.49 -5.53
CA VAL A 41 13.18 3.19 -4.26
C VAL A 41 12.07 2.91 -3.25
N VAL A 42 10.79 3.01 -3.67
CA VAL A 42 9.65 2.76 -2.79
C VAL A 42 9.61 1.32 -2.30
N LEU A 43 9.76 0.35 -3.20
CA LEU A 43 9.76 -1.07 -2.85
C LEU A 43 10.91 -1.42 -1.89
N ARG A 44 12.13 -0.95 -2.16
CA ARG A 44 13.29 -1.15 -1.29
C ARG A 44 13.10 -0.51 0.09
N ARG A 45 12.54 0.71 0.16
CA ARG A 45 12.24 1.37 1.44
C ARG A 45 11.14 0.65 2.21
N ALA A 46 10.11 0.16 1.52
CA ALA A 46 9.06 -0.67 2.15
C ALA A 46 9.62 -1.97 2.73
N LYS A 47 10.57 -2.61 2.04
CA LYS A 47 11.25 -3.82 2.53
C LYS A 47 12.12 -3.57 3.77
N ALA A 48 12.55 -2.33 4.00
CA ALA A 48 13.29 -1.93 5.21
C ALA A 48 12.39 -1.67 6.44
N CYS A 49 11.07 -1.77 6.26
CA CYS A 49 10.11 -1.63 7.35
C CYS A 49 9.89 -2.96 8.10
N LEU A 50 9.39 -2.86 9.33
CA LEU A 50 9.02 -4.00 10.17
C LEU A 50 7.66 -4.58 9.72
N VAL A 51 7.62 -5.09 8.50
CA VAL A 51 6.46 -5.73 7.89
C VAL A 51 6.82 -7.15 7.46
N ASP A 52 5.86 -8.07 7.53
CA ASP A 52 6.09 -9.47 7.16
C ASP A 52 6.14 -9.66 5.64
N LYS A 53 5.38 -8.84 4.92
CA LYS A 53 5.28 -8.88 3.46
C LYS A 53 5.22 -7.49 2.84
N VAL A 54 5.82 -7.36 1.65
CA VAL A 54 5.66 -6.19 0.76
C VAL A 54 5.00 -6.69 -0.51
N VAL A 55 3.83 -6.14 -0.85
CA VAL A 55 3.01 -6.56 -1.98
C VAL A 55 2.71 -5.37 -2.88
N LEU A 56 3.02 -5.49 -4.17
CA LEU A 56 2.65 -4.50 -5.16
C LEU A 56 1.18 -4.71 -5.57
N LEU A 57 0.36 -3.68 -5.44
CA LEU A 57 -1.01 -3.68 -5.91
C LEU A 57 -1.12 -2.82 -7.17
N THR A 58 -1.45 -3.43 -8.30
CA THR A 58 -1.59 -2.73 -9.59
C THR A 58 -2.86 -3.16 -10.33
N SER A 59 -3.13 -2.54 -11.49
CA SER A 59 -4.33 -2.90 -12.25
C SER A 59 -4.12 -4.17 -13.09
N ASP A 60 -5.23 -4.75 -13.53
CA ASP A 60 -5.28 -5.88 -14.47
C ASP A 60 -5.09 -5.47 -15.93
N ARG A 61 -4.93 -4.16 -16.21
CA ARG A 61 -4.77 -3.61 -17.57
C ARG A 61 -3.36 -3.87 -18.11
N ALA A 62 -3.24 -4.14 -19.41
CA ALA A 62 -1.97 -4.39 -20.09
C ALA A 62 -0.95 -3.24 -19.95
N ILE A 63 -1.40 -1.99 -19.76
CA ILE A 63 -0.51 -0.85 -19.52
C ILE A 63 0.36 -0.99 -18.26
N ASP A 64 -0.05 -1.83 -17.31
CA ASP A 64 0.69 -2.10 -16.08
C ASP A 64 1.57 -3.36 -16.15
N ASP A 65 1.63 -4.06 -17.30
CA ASP A 65 2.41 -5.31 -17.44
C ASP A 65 3.91 -5.06 -17.20
N GLU A 66 4.46 -3.95 -17.69
CA GLU A 66 5.85 -3.57 -17.45
C GLU A 66 6.15 -3.39 -15.94
N LEU A 67 5.17 -2.85 -15.19
CA LEU A 67 5.30 -2.69 -13.74
C LEU A 67 5.31 -4.06 -13.03
N VAL A 68 4.47 -4.98 -13.52
CA VAL A 68 4.42 -6.37 -13.03
C VAL A 68 5.75 -7.08 -13.32
N GLU A 69 6.25 -7.01 -14.56
CA GLU A 69 7.53 -7.61 -14.92
C GLU A 69 8.69 -7.08 -14.07
N LYS A 70 8.70 -5.76 -13.83
CA LYS A 70 9.72 -5.13 -12.98
C LYS A 70 9.65 -5.64 -11.54
N ALA A 71 8.47 -5.74 -10.97
CA ALA A 71 8.29 -6.24 -9.61
C ALA A 71 8.68 -7.73 -9.50
N ILE A 72 8.36 -8.56 -10.50
CA ILE A 72 8.80 -9.96 -10.58
C ILE A 72 10.34 -10.05 -10.59
N LYS A 73 11.00 -9.25 -11.44
CA LYS A 73 12.48 -9.21 -11.51
C LYS A 73 13.13 -8.81 -10.18
N LEU A 74 12.44 -8.00 -9.40
CA LEU A 74 12.86 -7.56 -8.07
C LEU A 74 12.41 -8.51 -6.93
N ASN A 75 11.75 -9.61 -7.28
CA ASN A 75 11.28 -10.65 -6.37
C ASN A 75 10.25 -10.16 -5.34
N TYR A 76 9.29 -9.32 -5.78
CA TYR A 76 8.15 -8.88 -4.98
C TYR A 76 6.87 -9.63 -5.37
N GLU A 77 5.99 -9.85 -4.37
CA GLU A 77 4.64 -10.35 -4.62
C GLU A 77 3.78 -9.27 -5.29
N ILE A 78 2.90 -9.69 -6.21
CA ILE A 78 2.02 -8.78 -6.95
C ILE A 78 0.59 -9.29 -6.87
N ILE A 79 -0.34 -8.36 -6.64
CA ILE A 79 -1.78 -8.61 -6.79
C ILE A 79 -2.33 -7.59 -7.78
N ARG A 80 -3.02 -8.10 -8.80
CA ARG A 80 -3.69 -7.28 -9.79
C ARG A 80 -5.19 -7.23 -9.50
N GLY A 81 -5.84 -6.16 -9.91
CA GLY A 81 -7.29 -6.01 -9.78
C GLY A 81 -7.82 -4.80 -10.53
N ASP A 82 -9.08 -4.47 -10.31
CA ASP A 82 -9.78 -3.41 -11.01
C ASP A 82 -8.98 -2.10 -11.02
N SER A 83 -8.95 -1.42 -12.17
CA SER A 83 -8.19 -0.19 -12.37
C SER A 83 -8.79 1.02 -11.66
N LYS A 84 -10.11 1.03 -11.43
CA LYS A 84 -10.87 2.14 -10.86
C LYS A 84 -11.33 1.87 -9.42
N ASP A 85 -11.58 0.60 -9.07
CA ASP A 85 -11.99 0.21 -7.73
C ASP A 85 -10.79 -0.23 -6.88
N LEU A 86 -10.14 0.75 -6.24
CA LEU A 86 -9.02 0.50 -5.34
C LEU A 86 -9.46 -0.16 -4.03
N ILE A 87 -10.73 0.03 -3.65
CA ILE A 87 -11.29 -0.62 -2.45
C ILE A 87 -11.41 -2.12 -2.71
N ALA A 88 -12.01 -2.54 -3.83
CA ALA A 88 -12.10 -3.94 -4.21
C ALA A 88 -10.72 -4.60 -4.37
N ARG A 89 -9.74 -3.88 -4.96
CA ARG A 89 -8.36 -4.36 -5.07
C ARG A 89 -7.72 -4.58 -3.70
N THR A 90 -7.94 -3.67 -2.76
CA THR A 90 -7.44 -3.80 -1.38
C THR A 90 -8.10 -4.97 -0.65
N LEU A 91 -9.41 -5.14 -0.78
CA LEU A 91 -10.13 -6.28 -0.20
C LEU A 91 -9.61 -7.60 -0.75
N ASN A 92 -9.39 -7.71 -2.06
CA ASN A 92 -8.78 -8.89 -2.67
C ASN A 92 -7.37 -9.16 -2.09
N ALA A 93 -6.54 -8.13 -1.93
CA ALA A 93 -5.22 -8.27 -1.33
C ALA A 93 -5.30 -8.76 0.13
N ILE A 94 -6.25 -8.26 0.91
CA ILE A 94 -6.49 -8.71 2.28
C ILE A 94 -6.91 -10.19 2.31
N GLU A 95 -7.76 -10.64 1.38
CA GLU A 95 -8.21 -12.04 1.31
C GLU A 95 -7.09 -13.01 0.89
N VAL A 96 -6.21 -12.59 -0.01
CA VAL A 96 -5.09 -13.40 -0.50
C VAL A 96 -3.96 -13.49 0.54
N ILE A 97 -3.55 -12.35 1.10
CA ILE A 97 -2.39 -12.25 2.01
C ILE A 97 -2.78 -12.55 3.46
N LYS A 98 -4.01 -12.25 3.84
CA LYS A 98 -4.59 -12.44 5.19
C LYS A 98 -3.81 -11.78 6.32
N PRO A 99 -3.38 -10.52 6.19
CA PRO A 99 -2.73 -9.81 7.28
C PRO A 99 -3.77 -9.37 8.32
N LYS A 100 -3.31 -9.07 9.54
CA LYS A 100 -4.15 -8.40 10.56
C LYS A 100 -4.27 -6.91 10.29
N GLN A 101 -3.15 -6.30 9.87
CA GLN A 101 -3.05 -4.90 9.53
C GLN A 101 -2.31 -4.74 8.19
N PHE A 102 -2.59 -3.68 7.48
CA PHE A 102 -1.78 -3.30 6.34
C PHE A 102 -1.33 -1.84 6.42
N VAL A 103 -0.15 -1.60 5.86
CA VAL A 103 0.40 -0.26 5.65
C VAL A 103 0.12 0.15 4.22
N ARG A 104 -0.56 1.27 4.02
CA ARG A 104 -0.80 1.83 2.71
C ARG A 104 0.37 2.71 2.29
N ILE A 105 1.00 2.42 1.15
CA ILE A 105 2.08 3.21 0.57
C ILE A 105 1.77 3.49 -0.91
N ASN A 106 1.88 4.75 -1.33
CA ASN A 106 1.77 5.09 -2.75
C ASN A 106 3.14 4.91 -3.43
N ALA A 107 3.15 4.28 -4.59
CA ALA A 107 4.37 4.04 -5.38
C ALA A 107 5.07 5.32 -5.88
N ASP A 108 4.39 6.46 -5.82
CA ASP A 108 4.94 7.77 -6.16
C ASP A 108 5.38 8.60 -4.95
N SER A 109 5.51 7.96 -3.79
CA SER A 109 5.97 8.61 -2.54
C SER A 109 7.35 8.08 -2.12
N PRO A 110 8.43 8.37 -2.85
CA PRO A 110 9.76 7.82 -2.56
C PRO A 110 10.35 8.31 -1.23
N PHE A 111 9.76 9.36 -0.66
CA PHE A 111 10.23 9.99 0.59
C PHE A 111 9.45 9.55 1.83
N PHE A 112 8.55 8.55 1.73
CA PHE A 112 7.98 8.01 2.96
C PHE A 112 9.12 7.51 3.88
N GLU A 113 8.95 7.66 5.20
CA GLU A 113 10.06 7.44 6.15
C GLU A 113 9.92 6.10 6.88
N PRO A 114 10.77 5.09 6.55
CA PRO A 114 10.73 3.79 7.20
C PRO A 114 10.90 3.83 8.72
N ARG A 115 11.75 4.75 9.22
CA ARG A 115 11.96 4.87 10.67
C ARG A 115 10.71 5.34 11.41
N LEU A 116 9.95 6.27 10.81
CA LEU A 116 8.68 6.72 11.39
C LEU A 116 7.66 5.57 11.41
N LEU A 117 7.58 4.81 10.32
CA LEU A 117 6.71 3.64 10.25
C LEU A 117 7.13 2.58 11.28
N ASN A 118 8.41 2.22 11.34
CA ASN A 118 8.92 1.24 12.30
C ASN A 118 8.65 1.67 13.75
N PHE A 119 8.87 2.95 14.08
CA PHE A 119 8.54 3.48 15.40
C PHE A 119 7.07 3.27 15.79
N ILE A 120 6.15 3.43 14.82
CA ILE A 120 4.72 3.20 15.04
C ILE A 120 4.42 1.70 15.22
N LEU A 121 5.00 0.85 14.37
CA LEU A 121 4.79 -0.60 14.40
C LEU A 121 5.34 -1.23 15.69
N GLU A 122 6.50 -0.78 16.17
CA GLU A 122 7.11 -1.21 17.44
C GLU A 122 6.23 -0.91 18.67
N LYS A 123 5.39 0.15 18.60
CA LYS A 123 4.45 0.45 19.68
C LYS A 123 3.32 -0.56 19.79
N ASN A 124 3.11 -1.38 18.79
CA ASN A 124 2.06 -2.40 18.74
C ASN A 124 0.68 -1.87 19.18
N LEU A 125 0.32 -0.71 18.66
CA LEU A 125 -0.90 0.00 19.03
C LEU A 125 -2.13 -0.70 18.44
N ASN A 126 -3.13 -0.94 19.28
CA ASN A 126 -4.38 -1.57 18.86
C ASN A 126 -5.43 -0.51 18.47
N TYR A 127 -5.21 0.17 17.34
CA TYR A 127 -6.15 1.10 16.75
C TYR A 127 -6.64 0.60 15.39
N ASP A 128 -7.82 1.04 15.00
CA ASP A 128 -8.40 0.73 13.69
C ASP A 128 -7.63 1.43 12.57
N VAL A 129 -7.21 2.67 12.80
CA VAL A 129 -6.38 3.47 11.88
C VAL A 129 -5.35 4.28 12.64
N ILE A 130 -4.11 4.22 12.20
CA ILE A 130 -3.03 5.11 12.66
C ILE A 130 -2.54 5.90 11.46
N THR A 131 -2.60 7.22 11.55
CA THR A 131 -2.22 8.09 10.42
C THR A 131 -1.69 9.45 10.88
N ASN A 132 -0.81 10.04 10.07
CA ASN A 132 -0.35 11.44 10.22
C ASN A 132 -0.99 12.38 9.17
N LEU A 133 -2.07 11.95 8.51
CA LEU A 133 -2.67 12.70 7.41
C LEU A 133 -3.82 13.63 7.81
N LEU A 134 -4.50 13.35 8.93
CA LEU A 134 -5.65 14.15 9.38
C LEU A 134 -5.24 15.56 9.79
N ASN A 135 -4.23 15.70 10.62
CA ASN A 135 -3.66 16.98 11.01
C ASN A 135 -2.19 16.99 10.62
N ARG A 136 -1.88 17.34 9.38
CA ARG A 136 -0.53 17.22 8.84
C ARG A 136 0.48 18.04 9.62
N THR A 137 1.41 17.35 10.28
CA THR A 137 2.57 17.92 10.96
C THR A 137 3.88 17.56 10.25
N PHE A 138 3.83 16.67 9.24
CA PHE A 138 4.97 16.23 8.44
C PHE A 138 4.90 16.79 7.01
N PRO A 139 6.05 16.96 6.34
CA PRO A 139 6.10 17.38 4.95
C PRO A 139 5.30 16.45 4.02
N TYR A 140 4.87 16.97 2.86
CA TYR A 140 4.27 16.15 1.81
C TYR A 140 5.21 15.03 1.38
N GLY A 141 4.65 13.83 1.17
CA GLY A 141 5.43 12.62 0.85
C GLY A 141 5.80 11.78 2.07
N VAL A 142 5.81 12.36 3.29
CA VAL A 142 6.00 11.62 4.54
C VAL A 142 4.64 11.24 5.11
N ALA A 143 3.99 10.26 4.48
CA ALA A 143 2.69 9.74 4.89
C ALA A 143 2.83 8.38 5.57
N VAL A 144 2.12 8.19 6.67
CA VAL A 144 1.95 6.88 7.33
C VAL A 144 0.46 6.61 7.47
N GLU A 145 0.05 5.42 7.02
CA GLU A 145 -1.28 4.88 7.21
C GLU A 145 -1.15 3.39 7.54
N VAL A 146 -1.46 3.03 8.79
CA VAL A 146 -1.58 1.64 9.24
C VAL A 146 -3.04 1.38 9.54
N ILE A 147 -3.60 0.34 8.93
CA ILE A 147 -5.06 0.10 8.94
C ILE A 147 -5.34 -1.34 9.35
N ASN A 148 -6.24 -1.52 10.32
CA ASN A 148 -6.76 -2.82 10.72
C ASN A 148 -7.61 -3.41 9.58
N CYS A 149 -7.34 -4.66 9.18
CA CYS A 149 -8.01 -5.27 8.05
C CYS A 149 -9.51 -5.54 8.29
N ASN A 150 -9.90 -5.90 9.52
CA ASN A 150 -11.31 -6.11 9.83
C ASN A 150 -12.09 -4.78 9.80
N TYR A 151 -11.49 -3.73 10.34
CA TYR A 151 -12.05 -2.38 10.25
C TYR A 151 -12.18 -1.92 8.78
N TYR A 152 -11.14 -2.14 7.98
CA TYR A 152 -11.18 -1.79 6.55
C TYR A 152 -12.31 -2.51 5.81
N LYS A 153 -12.49 -3.82 6.06
CA LYS A 153 -13.58 -4.61 5.47
C LYS A 153 -14.97 -4.06 5.86
N ALA A 154 -15.15 -3.70 7.12
CA ALA A 154 -16.41 -3.11 7.58
C ALA A 154 -16.67 -1.75 6.92
N MET A 155 -15.64 -0.91 6.82
CA MET A 155 -15.74 0.42 6.22
C MET A 155 -15.92 0.40 4.70
N ALA A 156 -15.44 -0.63 4.00
CA ALA A 156 -15.64 -0.79 2.56
C ALA A 156 -17.14 -0.87 2.19
N GLY A 157 -17.97 -1.43 3.07
CA GLY A 157 -19.42 -1.52 2.86
C GLY A 157 -20.19 -0.20 2.88
N VAL A 158 -19.59 0.89 3.40
CA VAL A 158 -20.20 2.23 3.47
C VAL A 158 -19.55 3.23 2.50
N ALA A 159 -18.63 2.76 1.66
CA ALA A 159 -17.98 3.58 0.64
C ALA A 159 -18.94 4.00 -0.46
N MET A 160 -18.86 5.26 -0.89
CA MET A 160 -19.63 5.79 -2.00
C MET A 160 -18.93 5.47 -3.34
N GLU A 161 -19.68 5.48 -4.44
CA GLU A 161 -19.14 5.15 -5.77
C GLU A 161 -17.94 6.03 -6.16
N ASN A 162 -18.02 7.34 -5.88
CA ASN A 162 -16.95 8.30 -6.17
C ASN A 162 -15.72 8.16 -5.25
N GLU A 163 -15.78 7.34 -4.21
CA GLU A 163 -14.67 7.08 -3.29
C GLU A 163 -13.84 5.84 -3.69
N LYS A 164 -14.35 5.01 -4.63
CA LYS A 164 -13.71 3.75 -5.04
C LYS A 164 -12.32 3.92 -5.66
N GLU A 165 -12.05 5.07 -6.29
CA GLU A 165 -10.72 5.43 -6.81
C GLU A 165 -9.71 5.78 -5.70
N HIS A 166 -10.14 5.79 -4.43
CA HIS A 166 -9.32 6.15 -3.29
C HIS A 166 -9.35 5.05 -2.22
N VAL A 167 -8.19 4.64 -1.75
CA VAL A 167 -8.06 3.53 -0.78
C VAL A 167 -8.71 3.85 0.57
N THR A 168 -8.62 5.11 1.04
CA THR A 168 -8.95 5.49 2.43
C THR A 168 -9.88 6.68 2.56
N GLN A 169 -10.38 7.24 1.46
CA GLN A 169 -11.23 8.45 1.49
C GLN A 169 -12.51 8.23 2.30
N HIS A 170 -13.19 7.09 2.12
CA HIS A 170 -14.38 6.71 2.87
C HIS A 170 -14.13 6.61 4.39
N ILE A 171 -12.96 6.16 4.80
CA ILE A 171 -12.54 6.10 6.20
C ILE A 171 -12.41 7.51 6.77
N TYR A 172 -11.67 8.40 6.09
CA TYR A 172 -11.46 9.76 6.56
C TYR A 172 -12.75 10.58 6.60
N ARG A 173 -13.65 10.38 5.64
CA ARG A 173 -14.98 11.00 5.68
C ARG A 173 -15.75 10.59 6.94
N THR A 174 -15.70 9.31 7.30
CA THR A 174 -16.40 8.80 8.49
C THR A 174 -15.79 9.32 9.79
N ILE A 175 -14.46 9.34 9.90
CA ILE A 175 -13.76 9.89 11.08
C ILE A 175 -14.06 11.39 11.28
N ASN A 176 -14.10 12.18 10.20
CA ASN A 176 -14.36 13.61 10.28
C ASN A 176 -15.82 13.96 10.60
N ASN A 177 -16.75 13.00 10.43
CA ASN A 177 -18.18 13.19 10.70
C ASN A 177 -18.62 12.55 12.05
N ALA A 178 -17.70 11.94 12.79
CA ALA A 178 -17.95 11.33 14.09
C ALA A 178 -17.57 12.29 15.23
#